data_33810ddcbca728375975a2ffa90bc9ff
#
_entry.id   33810ddcbca728375975a2ffa90bc9ff
#
_cell.length_a   1.000
_cell.length_b   1.000
_cell.length_c   1.000
_cell.angle_alpha   90.00
_cell.angle_beta   90.00
_cell.angle_gamma   90.00
#
_symmetry.space_group_name_H-M   'P 1'
#
loop_
_entity.id
_entity.type
_entity.pdbx_description
1 polymer ?
#
loop_
_entity_poly.entity_id
_entity_poly.type
_entity_poly.pdbx_seq_one_letter_code
_entity_poly.pdbx_strand_id
1 'polypeptide(L)'
;MAKESIKARERKREHLVAKYATKRAALKAAGDYVALDKLPKNASPVRLHNRCKLTGRPKGYMRKFGINRVTFREMASGGKIPGLTKSSW
;
A
#
# COMPACT_ATOMS: atom_id res chain seq x y z
N MET A 1 -0.28 -3.24 -15.95
CA MET A 1 -1.33 -2.85 -14.97
C MET A 1 -1.70 -4.01 -14.07
N ALA A 2 -2.04 -3.72 -12.83
CA ALA A 2 -2.51 -4.76 -11.90
C ALA A 2 -3.96 -5.14 -12.22
N LYS A 3 -4.27 -6.43 -12.04
CA LYS A 3 -5.63 -6.94 -12.21
C LYS A 3 -6.55 -6.40 -11.11
N GLU A 4 -7.83 -6.22 -11.42
CA GLU A 4 -8.82 -5.76 -10.44
C GLU A 4 -8.93 -6.71 -9.25
N SER A 5 -8.76 -8.02 -9.46
CA SER A 5 -8.76 -9.01 -8.38
C SER A 5 -7.62 -8.76 -7.36
N ILE A 6 -6.45 -8.35 -7.84
CA ILE A 6 -5.30 -8.04 -6.98
C ILE A 6 -5.56 -6.76 -6.18
N LYS A 7 -6.13 -5.75 -6.81
CA LYS A 7 -6.53 -4.49 -6.14
C LYS A 7 -7.57 -4.75 -5.04
N ALA A 8 -8.57 -5.58 -5.34
CA ALA A 8 -9.60 -5.95 -4.37
C ALA A 8 -9.00 -6.73 -3.19
N ARG A 9 -8.06 -7.63 -3.46
CA ARG A 9 -7.35 -8.40 -2.43
C ARG A 9 -6.54 -7.46 -1.51
N GLU A 10 -5.89 -6.47 -2.07
CA GLU A 10 -5.13 -5.48 -1.30
C GLU A 10 -6.04 -4.66 -0.37
N ARG A 11 -7.20 -4.22 -0.87
CA ARG A 11 -8.20 -3.52 -0.04
C ARG A 11 -8.70 -4.39 1.10
N LYS A 12 -8.91 -5.68 0.85
CA LYS A 12 -9.31 -6.64 1.88
C LYS A 12 -8.24 -6.78 2.95
N ARG A 13 -6.97 -6.84 2.56
CA ARG A 13 -5.84 -6.89 3.49
C ARG A 13 -5.76 -5.64 4.35
N GLU A 14 -5.92 -4.45 3.76
CA GLU A 14 -5.94 -3.19 4.50
C GLU A 14 -7.03 -3.19 5.56
N HIS A 15 -8.22 -3.63 5.21
CA HIS A 15 -9.36 -3.72 6.13
C HIS A 15 -9.04 -4.67 7.30
N LEU A 16 -8.51 -5.86 7.01
CA LEU A 16 -8.16 -6.85 8.03
C LEU A 16 -7.02 -6.38 8.93
N VAL A 17 -6.01 -5.74 8.38
CA VAL A 17 -4.90 -5.17 9.16
C VAL A 17 -5.42 -4.12 10.13
N ALA A 18 -6.29 -3.21 9.69
CA ALA A 18 -6.90 -2.20 10.54
C ALA A 18 -7.76 -2.83 11.63
N LYS A 19 -8.55 -3.85 11.28
CA LYS A 19 -9.44 -4.56 12.23
C LYS A 19 -8.68 -5.24 13.35
N TYR A 20 -7.56 -5.88 13.05
CA TYR A 20 -6.78 -6.66 14.02
C TYR A 20 -5.57 -5.91 14.59
N ALA A 21 -5.37 -4.65 14.25
CA ALA A 21 -4.18 -3.88 14.66
C ALA A 21 -4.04 -3.82 16.18
N THR A 22 -5.10 -3.46 16.90
CA THR A 22 -5.11 -3.34 18.36
C THR A 22 -4.89 -4.70 19.02
N LYS A 23 -5.58 -5.73 18.56
CA LYS A 23 -5.47 -7.11 19.09
C LYS A 23 -4.05 -7.64 18.88
N ARG A 24 -3.48 -7.40 17.70
CA ARG A 24 -2.12 -7.82 17.38
C ARG A 24 -1.09 -7.15 18.27
N ALA A 25 -1.22 -5.84 18.50
CA ALA A 25 -0.34 -5.09 19.39
C ALA A 25 -0.42 -5.60 20.83
N ALA A 26 -1.63 -5.88 21.32
CA ALA A 26 -1.84 -6.42 22.66
C ALA A 26 -1.20 -7.80 22.83
N LEU A 27 -1.36 -8.69 21.85
CA LEU A 27 -0.75 -10.03 21.87
C LEU A 27 0.77 -9.99 21.80
N LYS A 28 1.31 -9.06 21.03
CA LYS A 28 2.76 -8.83 20.94
C LYS A 28 3.33 -8.36 22.28
N ALA A 29 2.67 -7.41 22.92
CA ALA A 29 3.06 -6.89 24.22
C ALA A 29 3.02 -7.97 25.32
N ALA A 30 2.03 -8.87 25.23
CA ALA A 30 1.88 -10.01 26.15
C ALA A 30 2.85 -11.17 25.84
N GLY A 31 3.51 -11.15 24.69
CA GLY A 31 4.41 -12.22 24.24
C GLY A 31 3.71 -13.50 23.84
N ASP A 32 2.41 -13.45 23.56
CA ASP A 32 1.61 -14.61 23.18
C ASP A 32 1.69 -14.88 21.67
N TYR A 33 2.77 -15.52 21.25
CA TYR A 33 3.02 -15.80 19.84
C TYR A 33 2.11 -16.90 19.27
N VAL A 34 1.62 -17.80 20.11
CA VAL A 34 0.68 -18.85 19.68
C VAL A 34 -0.64 -18.22 19.23
N ALA A 35 -1.17 -17.28 20.01
CA ALA A 35 -2.38 -16.55 19.64
C ALA A 35 -2.17 -15.68 18.40
N LEU A 36 -0.97 -15.09 18.24
CA LEU A 36 -0.61 -14.34 17.04
C LEU A 36 -0.67 -15.22 15.78
N ASP A 37 -0.18 -16.45 15.86
CA ASP A 37 -0.21 -17.40 14.74
C ASP A 37 -1.63 -17.80 14.33
N LYS A 38 -2.58 -17.72 15.23
CA LYS A 38 -3.99 -18.02 14.95
C LYS A 38 -4.73 -16.92 14.23
N LEU A 39 -4.18 -15.71 14.18
CA LEU A 39 -4.78 -14.60 13.46
C LEU A 39 -4.74 -14.85 11.94
N PRO A 40 -5.71 -14.31 11.18
CA PRO A 40 -5.69 -14.44 9.72
C PRO A 40 -4.37 -13.95 9.12
N LYS A 41 -3.84 -14.69 8.15
CA LYS A 41 -2.59 -14.30 7.47
C LYS A 41 -2.69 -12.91 6.84
N ASN A 42 -3.84 -12.58 6.26
CA ASN A 42 -4.08 -11.30 5.61
C ASN A 42 -4.22 -10.13 6.59
N ALA A 43 -4.25 -10.39 7.89
CA ALA A 43 -4.20 -9.36 8.93
C ALA A 43 -2.77 -8.92 9.26
N SER A 44 -1.75 -9.55 8.67
CA SER A 44 -0.36 -9.19 8.88
C SER A 44 0.02 -7.94 8.07
N PRO A 45 0.57 -6.89 8.74
CA PRO A 45 0.97 -5.67 8.03
C PRO A 45 2.08 -5.90 7.01
N VAL A 46 2.91 -6.93 7.18
CA VAL A 46 4.01 -7.22 6.23
C VAL A 46 3.51 -7.67 4.86
N ARG A 47 2.26 -8.06 4.76
CA ARG A 47 1.64 -8.45 3.48
C ARG A 47 1.10 -7.26 2.68
N LEU A 48 1.05 -6.09 3.30
CA LEU A 48 0.61 -4.87 2.62
C LEU A 48 1.73 -4.35 1.71
N HIS A 49 1.34 -3.92 0.52
CA HIS A 49 2.23 -3.26 -0.42
C HIS A 49 1.63 -1.93 -0.81
N ASN A 50 2.47 -0.91 -0.88
CA ASN A 50 2.07 0.37 -1.47
C ASN A 50 1.84 0.15 -2.97
N ARG A 51 0.68 0.57 -3.46
CA ARG A 51 0.30 0.44 -4.87
C ARG A 51 -0.12 1.78 -5.43
N CYS A 52 0.16 1.99 -6.70
CA CYS A 52 -0.30 3.19 -7.40
C CYS A 52 -1.82 3.31 -7.28
N LYS A 53 -2.31 4.47 -6.86
CA LYS A 53 -3.75 4.73 -6.70
C LYS A 53 -4.52 4.67 -8.02
N LEU A 54 -3.84 4.90 -9.13
CA LEU A 54 -4.47 4.92 -10.45
C LEU A 54 -4.39 3.58 -11.17
N THR A 55 -3.22 2.90 -11.12
CA THR A 55 -2.99 1.67 -11.88
C THR A 55 -2.89 0.41 -11.01
N GLY A 56 -2.62 0.57 -9.71
CA GLY A 56 -2.43 -0.55 -8.80
C GLY A 56 -1.05 -1.20 -8.87
N ARG A 57 -0.13 -0.64 -9.64
CA ARG A 57 1.23 -1.17 -9.78
C ARG A 57 2.01 -1.00 -8.47
N PRO A 58 2.63 -2.07 -7.91
CA PRO A 58 3.41 -1.96 -6.67
C PRO A 58 4.83 -1.45 -6.90
N LYS A 59 5.44 -1.76 -8.06
CA LYS A 59 6.82 -1.37 -8.36
C LYS A 59 6.90 0.10 -8.75
N GLY A 60 7.98 0.75 -8.31
CA GLY A 60 8.23 2.15 -8.63
C GLY A 60 7.27 3.11 -7.95
N TYR A 61 6.68 2.71 -6.82
CA TYR A 61 5.74 3.55 -6.08
C TYR A 61 6.45 4.75 -5.45
N MET A 62 5.88 5.94 -5.63
CA MET A 62 6.37 7.19 -5.03
C MET A 62 5.45 7.60 -3.89
N ARG A 63 5.91 7.47 -2.64
CA ARG A 63 5.11 7.78 -1.44
C ARG A 63 4.58 9.21 -1.41
N LYS A 64 5.37 10.16 -1.89
CA LYS A 64 5.01 11.56 -1.90
C LYS A 64 3.73 11.82 -2.72
N PHE A 65 3.56 11.13 -3.83
CA PHE A 65 2.44 11.35 -4.75
C PHE A 65 1.38 10.23 -4.71
N GLY A 66 1.70 9.07 -4.13
CA GLY A 66 0.79 7.93 -4.09
C GLY A 66 0.58 7.25 -5.43
N ILE A 67 1.48 7.46 -6.38
CA ILE A 67 1.44 6.89 -7.74
C ILE A 67 2.80 6.33 -8.11
N ASN A 68 2.85 5.46 -9.14
CA ASN A 68 4.12 4.89 -9.59
C ASN A 68 4.88 5.91 -10.46
N ARG A 69 6.18 5.67 -10.65
CA ARG A 69 7.05 6.58 -11.41
C ARG A 69 6.64 6.79 -12.86
N VAL A 70 6.07 5.76 -13.50
CA VAL A 70 5.63 5.84 -14.90
C VAL A 70 4.43 6.76 -15.03
N THR A 71 3.42 6.56 -14.20
CA THR A 71 2.22 7.42 -14.14
C THR A 71 2.60 8.84 -13.74
N PHE A 72 3.52 8.99 -12.78
CA PHE A 72 4.04 10.29 -12.36
C PHE A 72 4.63 11.05 -13.53
N ARG A 73 5.48 10.41 -14.33
CA ARG A 73 6.10 11.03 -15.49
C ARG A 73 5.08 11.51 -16.52
N GLU A 74 4.08 10.67 -16.80
CA GLU A 74 3.01 11.01 -17.72
C GLU A 74 2.20 12.22 -17.26
N MET A 75 1.83 12.24 -15.99
CA MET A 75 1.08 13.33 -15.39
C MET A 75 1.89 14.61 -15.29
N ALA A 76 3.17 14.52 -14.96
CA ALA A 76 4.08 15.66 -14.89
C ALA A 76 4.26 16.30 -16.26
N SER A 77 4.46 15.49 -17.30
CA SER A 77 4.60 15.95 -18.68
C SER A 77 3.30 16.59 -19.20
N GLY A 78 2.15 16.10 -18.72
CA GLY A 78 0.84 16.65 -19.07
C GLY A 78 0.43 17.87 -18.23
N GLY A 79 1.27 18.30 -17.28
CA GLY A 79 0.98 19.46 -16.42
C GLY A 79 -0.13 19.21 -15.41
N LYS A 80 -0.38 17.95 -15.04
CA LYS A 80 -1.48 17.57 -14.12
C LYS A 80 -1.12 17.60 -12.65
N ILE A 81 0.16 17.84 -12.33
CA ILE A 81 0.62 17.87 -10.94
C ILE A 81 0.86 19.32 -10.54
N PRO A 82 0.06 19.89 -9.60
CA PRO A 82 0.22 21.27 -9.16
C PRO A 82 1.56 21.51 -8.47
N GLY A 83 2.19 22.64 -8.73
CA GLY A 83 3.43 23.05 -8.08
C GLY A 83 4.68 22.33 -8.56
N LEU A 84 4.55 21.43 -9.53
CA LEU A 84 5.68 20.70 -10.09
C LEU A 84 6.27 21.47 -11.27
N THR A 85 7.57 21.69 -11.23
CA THR A 85 8.31 22.31 -12.34
C THR A 85 9.29 21.31 -12.93
N LYS A 86 9.44 21.36 -14.23
CA LYS A 86 10.39 20.52 -14.94
C LYS A 86 11.79 21.10 -14.78
N SER A 87 12.76 20.27 -14.34
CA SER A 87 14.15 20.71 -14.28
C SER A 87 14.97 20.01 -15.35
N SER A 88 15.93 20.75 -15.89
CA SER A 88 16.90 20.18 -16.82
C SER A 88 18.28 20.67 -16.42
N TRP A 89 19.20 19.75 -16.26
CA TRP A 89 20.62 19.98 -15.97
C TRP A 89 21.51 19.03 -16.74
#